data_d6be1540a8df9e6af091e745a74ad8b4
#
_entry.id   d6be1540a8df9e6af091e745a74ad8b4
#
_cell.length_a   1.000
_cell.length_b   1.000
_cell.length_c   1.000
_cell.angle_alpha   90.00
_cell.angle_beta   90.00
_cell.angle_gamma   90.00
#
_symmetry.space_group_name_H-M   'P 1'
#
loop_
_entity.id
_entity.type
_entity.pdbx_description
1 polymer ?
#
loop_
_entity_poly.entity_id
_entity_poly.type
_entity_poly.pdbx_seq_one_letter_code
_entity_poly.pdbx_strand_id
1 'polypeptide(L)'
;MSLFGGSINYQHVEGDANSIESILGALSELIKIGKIRNIGLSNETPWGTMEFIHQSKDKDLPKMQSIQNAYNLLNRIFEFGGSEIAFRESVGLLAYSPLAQGYLTGKYQNGNLPKGSRKELFDRLQRYEGVGSEEAIESYLNIAKKYNVDPSQLANQFVTTRPFVTSNIIGATSMEQLKLAVTSIEVNLTEEIENDIEKAFQKHGNVAS
;
A
#
# COMPACT_ATOMS: atom_id res chain seq x y z
N MET A 1 2.22 -6.03 -17.92
CA MET A 1 1.20 -6.18 -16.86
C MET A 1 0.94 -4.79 -16.28
N SER A 2 -0.27 -4.28 -16.30
CA SER A 2 -0.53 -2.95 -15.71
C SER A 2 -0.70 -3.12 -14.21
N LEU A 3 0.17 -2.52 -13.41
CA LEU A 3 0.11 -2.52 -11.93
C LEU A 3 -0.83 -1.43 -11.37
N PHE A 4 -1.43 -0.62 -12.25
CA PHE A 4 -2.21 0.57 -11.87
C PHE A 4 -3.68 0.48 -12.26
N GLY A 5 -4.34 -0.64 -11.94
CA GLY A 5 -5.80 -0.73 -12.08
C GLY A 5 -6.34 -0.82 -13.50
N GLY A 6 -5.51 -1.23 -14.44
CA GLY A 6 -5.94 -1.57 -15.80
C GLY A 6 -6.36 -3.03 -15.91
N SER A 7 -7.10 -3.37 -16.96
CA SER A 7 -7.37 -4.76 -17.32
C SER A 7 -6.06 -5.53 -17.55
N ILE A 8 -6.03 -6.79 -17.12
CA ILE A 8 -4.87 -7.65 -17.38
C ILE A 8 -4.69 -7.80 -18.89
N ASN A 9 -3.53 -7.37 -19.39
CA ASN A 9 -3.13 -7.61 -20.77
C ASN A 9 -2.32 -8.92 -20.81
N TYR A 10 -2.84 -9.94 -21.46
CA TYR A 10 -2.18 -11.24 -21.60
C TYR A 10 -1.20 -11.30 -22.76
N GLN A 11 -0.95 -10.20 -23.46
CA GLN A 11 0.09 -10.17 -24.49
C GLN A 11 1.47 -10.18 -23.84
N HIS A 12 2.38 -10.98 -24.42
CA HIS A 12 3.77 -10.92 -24.05
C HIS A 12 4.33 -9.55 -24.45
N VAL A 13 4.75 -8.77 -23.46
CA VAL A 13 5.44 -7.53 -23.69
C VAL A 13 6.93 -7.84 -23.57
N GLU A 14 7.68 -7.70 -24.66
CA GLU A 14 9.13 -7.73 -24.58
C GLU A 14 9.58 -6.63 -23.60
N GLY A 15 10.41 -7.02 -22.64
CA GLY A 15 10.83 -6.13 -21.55
C GLY A 15 11.54 -4.89 -22.07
N ASP A 16 11.42 -3.81 -21.35
CA ASP A 16 12.14 -2.56 -21.62
C ASP A 16 13.65 -2.77 -21.69
N ALA A 17 14.31 -1.88 -22.41
CA ALA A 17 15.75 -1.91 -22.72
C ALA A 17 16.70 -1.96 -21.51
N ASN A 18 16.21 -1.72 -20.29
CA ASN A 18 17.00 -1.77 -19.07
C ASN A 18 16.80 -3.10 -18.34
N SER A 19 17.80 -3.96 -18.39
CA SER A 19 17.83 -5.17 -17.58
C SER A 19 17.92 -4.82 -16.08
N ILE A 20 17.43 -5.71 -15.23
CA ILE A 20 17.55 -5.58 -13.76
C ILE A 20 19.04 -5.44 -13.37
N GLU A 21 19.95 -6.17 -14.02
CA GLU A 21 21.39 -6.06 -13.81
C GLU A 21 21.90 -4.64 -14.10
N SER A 22 21.47 -4.03 -15.20
CA SER A 22 21.84 -2.65 -15.55
C SER A 22 21.36 -1.63 -14.51
N ILE A 23 20.11 -1.80 -14.02
CA ILE A 23 19.53 -0.95 -12.97
C ILE A 23 20.33 -1.10 -11.66
N LEU A 24 20.58 -2.33 -11.22
CA LEU A 24 21.34 -2.61 -10.01
C LEU A 24 22.79 -2.10 -10.11
N GLY A 25 23.41 -2.24 -11.28
CA GLY A 25 24.77 -1.71 -11.55
C GLY A 25 24.83 -0.18 -11.40
N ALA A 26 23.89 0.53 -12.01
CA ALA A 26 23.81 1.99 -11.88
C ALA A 26 23.59 2.45 -10.43
N LEU A 27 22.71 1.76 -9.70
CA LEU A 27 22.46 2.03 -8.27
C LEU A 27 23.69 1.70 -7.40
N SER A 28 24.45 0.65 -7.74
CA SER A 28 25.69 0.29 -7.07
C SER A 28 26.72 1.43 -7.16
N GLU A 29 26.87 2.04 -8.32
CA GLU A 29 27.76 3.19 -8.47
C GLU A 29 27.37 4.38 -7.60
N LEU A 30 26.06 4.64 -7.44
CA LEU A 30 25.58 5.71 -6.56
C LEU A 30 25.86 5.42 -5.08
N ILE A 31 25.82 4.15 -4.68
CA ILE A 31 26.22 3.72 -3.33
C ILE A 31 27.72 3.89 -3.14
N LYS A 32 28.54 3.42 -4.08
CA LYS A 32 30.01 3.51 -4.00
C LYS A 32 30.51 4.95 -3.86
N ILE A 33 29.90 5.89 -4.56
CA ILE A 33 30.26 7.32 -4.47
C ILE A 33 29.57 8.04 -3.31
N GLY A 34 28.84 7.31 -2.45
CA GLY A 34 28.22 7.83 -1.22
C GLY A 34 27.01 8.72 -1.40
N LYS A 35 26.39 8.76 -2.61
CA LYS A 35 25.19 9.58 -2.87
C LYS A 35 23.92 8.98 -2.28
N ILE A 36 23.85 7.65 -2.20
CA ILE A 36 22.76 6.92 -1.56
C ILE A 36 23.34 5.82 -0.66
N ARG A 37 22.60 5.40 0.34
CA ARG A 37 23.03 4.32 1.27
C ARG A 37 22.36 3.00 0.97
N ASN A 38 21.07 3.03 0.65
CA ASN A 38 20.23 1.86 0.45
C ASN A 38 19.33 2.07 -0.76
N ILE A 39 18.83 0.98 -1.30
CA ILE A 39 17.91 0.96 -2.44
C ILE A 39 16.68 0.15 -2.09
N GLY A 40 15.57 0.45 -2.75
CA GLY A 40 14.30 -0.25 -2.61
C GLY A 40 13.51 -0.26 -3.91
N LEU A 41 12.49 -1.10 -3.95
CA LEU A 41 11.57 -1.22 -5.07
C LEU A 41 10.32 -0.36 -4.85
N SER A 42 9.56 -0.11 -5.91
CA SER A 42 8.26 0.54 -5.83
C SER A 42 7.30 -0.09 -6.84
N ASN A 43 6.11 -0.46 -6.37
CA ASN A 43 5.04 -1.05 -7.19
C ASN A 43 5.47 -2.28 -7.98
N GLU A 44 6.38 -3.08 -7.41
CA GLU A 44 6.87 -4.28 -8.07
C GLU A 44 6.00 -5.50 -7.72
N THR A 45 5.97 -6.47 -8.62
CA THR A 45 5.29 -7.76 -8.43
C THR A 45 6.11 -8.68 -7.51
N PRO A 46 5.50 -9.72 -6.91
CA PRO A 46 6.26 -10.74 -6.17
C PRO A 46 7.36 -11.38 -7.02
N TRP A 47 7.07 -11.70 -8.28
CA TRP A 47 8.07 -12.28 -9.19
C TRP A 47 9.22 -11.30 -9.45
N GLY A 48 8.91 -10.05 -9.81
CA GLY A 48 9.92 -9.04 -10.08
C GLY A 48 10.78 -8.74 -8.84
N THR A 49 10.16 -8.71 -7.66
CA THR A 49 10.89 -8.54 -6.39
C THR A 49 11.91 -9.67 -6.18
N MET A 50 11.50 -10.93 -6.37
CA MET A 50 12.41 -12.07 -6.27
C MET A 50 13.51 -12.04 -7.32
N GLU A 51 13.20 -11.61 -8.54
CA GLU A 51 14.19 -11.49 -9.60
C GLU A 51 15.26 -10.44 -9.28
N PHE A 52 14.88 -9.28 -8.73
CA PHE A 52 15.83 -8.29 -8.20
C PHE A 52 16.72 -8.85 -7.09
N ILE A 53 16.15 -9.65 -6.19
CA ILE A 53 16.89 -10.29 -5.08
C ILE A 53 17.86 -11.32 -5.63
N HIS A 54 17.44 -12.19 -6.55
CA HIS A 54 18.29 -13.22 -7.14
C HIS A 54 19.46 -12.60 -7.91
N GLN A 55 19.20 -11.64 -8.81
CA GLN A 55 20.27 -11.01 -9.57
C GLN A 55 21.23 -10.19 -8.70
N SER A 56 20.72 -9.55 -7.65
CA SER A 56 21.57 -8.89 -6.65
C SER A 56 22.54 -9.87 -6.02
N LYS A 57 22.09 -11.05 -5.63
CA LYS A 57 22.90 -12.08 -5.00
C LYS A 57 23.89 -12.71 -6.00
N ASP A 58 23.41 -13.09 -7.18
CA ASP A 58 24.19 -13.81 -8.18
C ASP A 58 25.32 -12.95 -8.79
N LYS A 59 25.11 -11.63 -8.84
CA LYS A 59 26.06 -10.66 -9.43
C LYS A 59 26.85 -9.85 -8.39
N ASP A 60 26.71 -10.16 -7.11
CA ASP A 60 27.32 -9.38 -6.01
C ASP A 60 26.96 -7.88 -6.09
N LEU A 61 25.69 -7.60 -6.36
CA LEU A 61 25.13 -6.25 -6.49
C LEU A 61 24.32 -5.88 -5.22
N PRO A 62 24.02 -4.59 -4.97
CA PRO A 62 23.30 -4.16 -3.79
C PRO A 62 21.93 -4.80 -3.68
N LYS A 63 21.58 -5.31 -2.47
CA LYS A 63 20.28 -5.88 -2.16
C LYS A 63 19.23 -4.80 -1.96
N MET A 64 18.01 -5.04 -2.46
CA MET A 64 16.84 -4.24 -2.13
C MET A 64 16.49 -4.37 -0.65
N GLN A 65 16.40 -3.24 0.07
CA GLN A 65 16.14 -3.21 1.51
C GLN A 65 14.65 -3.11 1.83
N SER A 66 13.85 -2.57 0.91
CA SER A 66 12.42 -2.37 1.08
C SER A 66 11.69 -2.39 -0.25
N ILE A 67 10.36 -2.52 -0.17
CA ILE A 67 9.46 -2.32 -1.29
C ILE A 67 8.36 -1.33 -0.88
N GLN A 68 8.05 -0.35 -1.74
CA GLN A 68 6.98 0.60 -1.51
C GLN A 68 5.79 0.27 -2.42
N ASN A 69 4.72 -0.28 -1.82
CA ASN A 69 3.50 -0.63 -2.52
C ASN A 69 2.26 -0.07 -1.81
N ALA A 70 1.15 0.05 -2.55
CA ALA A 70 -0.15 0.36 -1.96
C ALA A 70 -0.57 -0.77 -1.03
N TYR A 71 -1.00 -0.41 0.17
CA TYR A 71 -1.58 -1.37 1.11
C TYR A 71 -2.56 -0.66 2.06
N ASN A 72 -3.80 -1.12 2.09
CA ASN A 72 -4.87 -0.60 2.95
C ASN A 72 -6.05 -1.58 2.97
N LEU A 73 -7.12 -1.26 3.72
CA LEU A 73 -8.31 -2.11 3.87
C LEU A 73 -9.00 -2.45 2.53
N LEU A 74 -8.86 -1.62 1.47
CA LEU A 74 -9.46 -1.85 0.15
C LEU A 74 -8.49 -2.54 -0.82
N ASN A 75 -7.20 -2.58 -0.48
CA ASN A 75 -6.14 -3.20 -1.29
C ASN A 75 -5.20 -3.99 -0.37
N ARG A 76 -5.43 -5.28 -0.28
CA ARG A 76 -4.63 -6.23 0.49
C ARG A 76 -3.81 -7.18 -0.40
N ILE A 77 -3.58 -6.78 -1.68
CA ILE A 77 -2.88 -7.63 -2.67
C ILE A 77 -1.49 -8.02 -2.20
N PHE A 78 -0.79 -7.15 -1.46
CA PHE A 78 0.54 -7.45 -0.94
C PHE A 78 0.58 -8.68 -0.01
N GLU A 79 -0.53 -9.02 0.63
CA GLU A 79 -0.64 -10.23 1.46
C GLU A 79 -0.45 -11.52 0.65
N PHE A 80 -0.74 -11.48 -0.67
CA PHE A 80 -0.64 -12.63 -1.58
C PHE A 80 0.75 -12.70 -2.23
N GLY A 81 1.73 -13.25 -1.52
CA GLY A 81 3.11 -13.45 -1.98
C GLY A 81 4.08 -12.36 -1.55
N GLY A 82 3.70 -11.08 -1.57
CA GLY A 82 4.58 -9.99 -1.12
C GLY A 82 4.95 -10.09 0.37
N SER A 83 3.99 -10.43 1.22
CA SER A 83 4.20 -10.63 2.66
C SER A 83 5.17 -11.79 2.95
N GLU A 84 5.07 -12.90 2.23
CA GLU A 84 5.99 -14.03 2.37
C GLU A 84 7.43 -13.63 2.00
N ILE A 85 7.60 -12.89 0.90
CA ILE A 85 8.90 -12.35 0.48
C ILE A 85 9.45 -11.41 1.55
N ALA A 86 8.60 -10.53 2.11
CA ALA A 86 9.01 -9.61 3.16
C ALA A 86 9.63 -10.34 4.36
N PHE A 87 9.03 -11.45 4.78
CA PHE A 87 9.55 -12.27 5.89
C PHE A 87 10.79 -13.07 5.53
N ARG A 88 10.77 -13.78 4.39
CA ARG A 88 11.85 -14.70 4.01
C ARG A 88 13.12 -13.96 3.59
N GLU A 89 12.93 -12.86 2.86
CA GLU A 89 14.03 -12.12 2.28
C GLU A 89 14.39 -10.84 3.07
N SER A 90 13.67 -10.54 4.14
CA SER A 90 13.87 -9.31 4.93
C SER A 90 13.81 -8.05 4.06
N VAL A 91 12.78 -7.97 3.19
CA VAL A 91 12.46 -6.81 2.35
C VAL A 91 11.11 -6.27 2.79
N GLY A 92 11.13 -5.37 3.77
CA GLY A 92 9.92 -4.89 4.42
C GLY A 92 9.10 -3.93 3.55
N LEU A 93 7.77 -3.92 3.78
CA LEU A 93 6.85 -3.03 3.08
C LEU A 93 6.89 -1.61 3.65
N LEU A 94 7.06 -0.63 2.78
CA LEU A 94 6.72 0.77 3.01
C LEU A 94 5.33 0.99 2.42
N ALA A 95 4.28 0.90 3.26
CA ALA A 95 2.90 0.93 2.80
C ALA A 95 2.47 2.37 2.48
N TYR A 96 2.03 2.65 1.27
CA TYR A 96 1.47 3.95 0.93
C TYR A 96 -0.05 3.90 0.76
N SER A 97 -0.70 5.06 0.88
CA SER A 97 -2.16 5.26 0.82
C SER A 97 -2.95 4.45 1.86
N PRO A 98 -2.61 4.47 3.15
CA PRO A 98 -3.34 3.74 4.18
C PRO A 98 -4.82 4.14 4.27
N LEU A 99 -5.14 5.40 3.93
CA LEU A 99 -6.50 5.92 3.90
C LEU A 99 -7.18 5.78 2.52
N ALA A 100 -6.62 4.97 1.60
CA ALA A 100 -7.15 4.84 0.24
C ALA A 100 -7.41 6.22 -0.41
N GLN A 101 -6.41 7.12 -0.35
CA GLN A 101 -6.49 8.51 -0.84
C GLN A 101 -7.62 9.34 -0.21
N GLY A 102 -8.08 8.94 0.97
CA GLY A 102 -9.11 9.63 1.75
C GLY A 102 -10.49 8.97 1.70
N TYR A 103 -10.70 7.91 0.93
CA TYR A 103 -11.98 7.19 0.90
C TYR A 103 -12.32 6.54 2.24
N LEU A 104 -11.34 5.95 2.90
CA LEU A 104 -11.51 5.31 4.21
C LEU A 104 -11.76 6.30 5.38
N THR A 105 -11.72 7.61 5.13
CA THR A 105 -12.16 8.60 6.12
C THR A 105 -13.67 8.85 6.12
N GLY A 106 -14.38 8.34 5.11
CA GLY A 106 -15.81 8.59 4.91
C GLY A 106 -16.17 9.94 4.28
N LYS A 107 -15.20 10.84 4.05
CA LYS A 107 -15.48 12.21 3.59
C LYS A 107 -16.08 12.31 2.18
N TYR A 108 -15.99 11.25 1.39
CA TYR A 108 -16.54 11.21 0.02
C TYR A 108 -17.87 10.45 -0.09
N GLN A 109 -18.38 9.93 1.02
CA GLN A 109 -19.64 9.18 1.03
C GLN A 109 -20.82 10.02 0.58
N ASN A 110 -21.83 9.38 -0.03
CA ASN A 110 -23.05 9.99 -0.54
C ASN A 110 -22.78 11.12 -1.58
N GLY A 111 -21.72 10.99 -2.37
CA GLY A 111 -21.34 11.97 -3.39
C GLY A 111 -20.76 13.26 -2.82
N ASN A 112 -20.42 13.31 -1.53
CA ASN A 112 -19.82 14.50 -0.94
C ASN A 112 -18.42 14.78 -1.52
N LEU A 113 -18.15 16.04 -1.85
CA LEU A 113 -16.88 16.49 -2.42
C LEU A 113 -16.36 17.71 -1.64
N PRO A 114 -15.68 17.50 -0.50
CA PRO A 114 -15.21 18.61 0.31
C PRO A 114 -14.21 19.49 -0.44
N LYS A 115 -14.38 20.81 -0.33
CA LYS A 115 -13.48 21.79 -0.93
C LYS A 115 -12.04 21.60 -0.45
N GLY A 116 -11.08 21.64 -1.36
CA GLY A 116 -9.67 21.41 -1.09
C GLY A 116 -9.32 19.93 -0.87
N SER A 117 -10.27 19.02 -1.02
CA SER A 117 -10.01 17.59 -0.92
C SER A 117 -9.21 17.09 -2.12
N ARG A 118 -8.48 15.99 -1.93
CA ARG A 118 -7.69 15.39 -3.01
C ARG A 118 -8.52 15.04 -4.23
N LYS A 119 -9.76 14.56 -4.04
CA LYS A 119 -10.68 14.22 -5.12
C LYS A 119 -11.12 15.46 -5.90
N GLU A 120 -11.35 16.58 -5.22
CA GLU A 120 -11.69 17.85 -5.88
C GLU A 120 -10.53 18.43 -6.69
N LEU A 121 -9.30 18.35 -6.13
CA LEU A 121 -8.11 18.95 -6.74
C LEU A 121 -7.49 18.11 -7.85
N PHE A 122 -7.66 16.79 -7.79
CA PHE A 122 -6.99 15.86 -8.70
C PHE A 122 -7.96 14.76 -9.13
N ASP A 123 -8.36 14.76 -10.37
CA ASP A 123 -9.18 13.71 -10.99
C ASP A 123 -8.32 12.46 -11.30
N ARG A 124 -7.78 11.81 -10.26
CA ARG A 124 -6.88 10.65 -10.35
C ARG A 124 -7.17 9.57 -9.32
N LEU A 125 -8.41 9.48 -8.83
CA LEU A 125 -8.75 8.57 -7.74
C LEU A 125 -9.50 7.32 -8.18
N GLN A 126 -9.58 7.05 -9.50
CA GLN A 126 -10.39 5.97 -10.10
C GLN A 126 -10.08 4.58 -9.52
N ARG A 127 -8.87 4.36 -8.98
CA ARG A 127 -8.51 3.10 -8.31
C ARG A 127 -9.51 2.69 -7.22
N TYR A 128 -10.06 3.66 -6.49
CA TYR A 128 -10.96 3.42 -5.35
C TYR A 128 -12.43 3.72 -5.71
N GLU A 129 -12.76 3.80 -6.99
CA GLU A 129 -14.10 4.07 -7.52
C GLU A 129 -14.63 2.91 -8.37
N GLY A 130 -13.97 1.76 -8.32
CA GLY A 130 -14.39 0.56 -9.03
C GLY A 130 -15.66 -0.06 -8.44
N VAL A 131 -16.16 -1.05 -9.17
CA VAL A 131 -17.35 -1.83 -8.73
C VAL A 131 -17.11 -2.43 -7.36
N GLY A 132 -18.08 -2.25 -6.45
CA GLY A 132 -18.00 -2.77 -5.08
C GLY A 132 -17.20 -1.91 -4.10
N SER A 133 -16.55 -0.83 -4.56
CA SER A 133 -15.72 0.00 -3.67
C SER A 133 -16.57 0.75 -2.64
N GLU A 134 -17.74 1.26 -3.02
CA GLU A 134 -18.61 2.03 -2.12
C GLU A 134 -19.12 1.16 -0.97
N GLU A 135 -19.62 -0.05 -1.26
CA GLU A 135 -20.10 -1.01 -0.27
C GLU A 135 -18.97 -1.51 0.66
N ALA A 136 -17.77 -1.70 0.10
CA ALA A 136 -16.60 -2.07 0.90
C ALA A 136 -16.21 -0.94 1.86
N ILE A 137 -16.15 0.30 1.38
CA ILE A 137 -15.86 1.49 2.20
C ILE A 137 -16.90 1.61 3.32
N GLU A 138 -18.20 1.51 2.99
CA GLU A 138 -19.28 1.59 3.97
C GLU A 138 -19.13 0.52 5.06
N SER A 139 -18.76 -0.71 4.69
CA SER A 139 -18.53 -1.78 5.64
C SER A 139 -17.44 -1.44 6.65
N TYR A 140 -16.31 -0.88 6.22
CA TYR A 140 -15.23 -0.46 7.13
C TYR A 140 -15.60 0.77 7.97
N LEU A 141 -16.36 1.71 7.43
CA LEU A 141 -16.89 2.86 8.20
C LEU A 141 -17.87 2.38 9.29
N ASN A 142 -18.71 1.38 9.00
CA ASN A 142 -19.63 0.79 9.96
C ASN A 142 -18.88 0.03 11.08
N ILE A 143 -17.76 -0.63 10.77
CA ILE A 143 -16.89 -1.23 11.79
C ILE A 143 -16.32 -0.12 12.70
N ALA A 144 -15.74 0.95 12.14
CA ALA A 144 -15.23 2.06 12.92
C ALA A 144 -16.31 2.65 13.85
N LYS A 145 -17.52 2.86 13.33
CA LYS A 145 -18.67 3.34 14.11
C LYS A 145 -19.08 2.38 15.21
N LYS A 146 -19.15 1.06 14.93
CA LYS A 146 -19.53 0.01 15.88
C LYS A 146 -18.63 0.01 17.12
N TYR A 147 -17.33 0.22 16.90
CA TYR A 147 -16.33 0.19 17.98
C TYR A 147 -15.95 1.57 18.49
N ASN A 148 -16.65 2.63 18.05
CA ASN A 148 -16.39 4.02 18.42
C ASN A 148 -14.94 4.45 18.20
N VAL A 149 -14.37 4.08 17.05
CA VAL A 149 -13.02 4.44 16.60
C VAL A 149 -13.13 5.40 15.41
N ASP A 150 -12.26 6.41 15.33
CA ASP A 150 -12.17 7.23 14.12
C ASP A 150 -11.77 6.37 12.90
N PRO A 151 -12.48 6.45 11.77
CA PRO A 151 -12.21 5.59 10.61
C PRO A 151 -10.80 5.79 10.04
N SER A 152 -10.22 6.99 10.14
CA SER A 152 -8.84 7.24 9.71
C SER A 152 -7.83 6.55 10.63
N GLN A 153 -8.12 6.53 11.94
CA GLN A 153 -7.29 5.83 12.91
C GLN A 153 -7.40 4.31 12.73
N LEU A 154 -8.60 3.78 12.52
CA LEU A 154 -8.80 2.36 12.23
C LEU A 154 -7.98 1.92 11.02
N ALA A 155 -8.09 2.66 9.91
CA ALA A 155 -7.40 2.34 8.66
C ALA A 155 -5.87 2.46 8.78
N ASN A 156 -5.36 3.49 9.47
CA ASN A 156 -3.92 3.63 9.72
C ASN A 156 -3.40 2.52 10.62
N GLN A 157 -4.09 2.21 11.71
CA GLN A 157 -3.66 1.19 12.66
C GLN A 157 -3.69 -0.22 12.04
N PHE A 158 -4.70 -0.52 11.21
CA PHE A 158 -4.73 -1.76 10.45
C PHE A 158 -3.44 -1.96 9.65
N VAL A 159 -2.96 -0.93 8.94
CA VAL A 159 -1.71 -1.01 8.17
C VAL A 159 -0.50 -1.13 9.10
N THR A 160 -0.45 -0.31 10.14
CA THR A 160 0.71 -0.21 11.05
C THR A 160 0.96 -1.51 11.82
N THR A 161 -0.09 -2.26 12.16
CA THR A 161 0.03 -3.52 12.93
C THR A 161 0.41 -4.73 12.10
N ARG A 162 0.43 -4.62 10.78
CA ARG A 162 0.80 -5.78 9.93
C ARG A 162 2.29 -6.09 10.06
N PRO A 163 2.67 -7.33 10.40
CA PRO A 163 4.05 -7.67 10.74
C PRO A 163 5.04 -7.57 9.56
N PHE A 164 4.55 -7.53 8.32
CA PHE A 164 5.36 -7.31 7.11
C PHE A 164 5.51 -5.82 6.75
N VAL A 165 4.81 -4.91 7.45
CA VAL A 165 4.91 -3.46 7.23
C VAL A 165 6.03 -2.90 8.09
N THR A 166 7.04 -2.35 7.45
CA THR A 166 8.14 -1.65 8.12
C THR A 166 7.78 -0.21 8.44
N SER A 167 7.04 0.44 7.55
CA SER A 167 6.59 1.82 7.75
C SER A 167 5.28 2.07 7.03
N ASN A 168 4.36 2.74 7.72
CA ASN A 168 3.13 3.27 7.16
C ASN A 168 3.37 4.71 6.68
N ILE A 169 3.24 4.95 5.37
CA ILE A 169 3.47 6.26 4.75
C ILE A 169 2.17 7.05 4.76
N ILE A 170 2.08 8.01 5.65
CA ILE A 170 0.93 8.89 5.77
C ILE A 170 1.11 10.19 4.99
N GLY A 171 -0.01 10.86 4.66
CA GLY A 171 -0.03 12.23 4.15
C GLY A 171 -1.03 13.06 4.96
N ALA A 172 -0.61 14.22 5.44
CA ALA A 172 -1.46 15.14 6.17
C ALA A 172 -1.28 16.57 5.62
N THR A 173 -2.39 17.28 5.44
CA THR A 173 -2.41 18.69 5.01
C THR A 173 -2.88 19.63 6.11
N SER A 174 -3.24 19.09 7.28
CA SER A 174 -3.57 19.85 8.48
C SER A 174 -2.99 19.18 9.72
N MET A 175 -2.82 19.97 10.81
CA MET A 175 -2.39 19.45 12.11
C MET A 175 -3.36 18.43 12.70
N GLU A 176 -4.65 18.59 12.43
CA GLU A 176 -5.67 17.64 12.85
C GLU A 176 -5.48 16.27 12.19
N GLN A 177 -5.29 16.24 10.87
CA GLN A 177 -5.00 15.01 10.13
C GLN A 177 -3.70 14.35 10.60
N LEU A 178 -2.65 15.14 10.84
CA LEU A 178 -1.39 14.62 11.37
C LEU A 178 -1.58 14.01 12.75
N LYS A 179 -2.32 14.68 13.63
CA LYS A 179 -2.62 14.17 14.97
C LYS A 179 -3.38 12.85 14.91
N LEU A 180 -4.44 12.77 14.11
CA LEU A 180 -5.20 11.52 13.90
C LEU A 180 -4.31 10.38 13.39
N ALA A 181 -3.42 10.67 12.44
CA ALA A 181 -2.52 9.66 11.91
C ALA A 181 -1.50 9.18 12.96
N VAL A 182 -0.91 10.09 13.73
CA VAL A 182 0.07 9.73 14.78
C VAL A 182 -0.59 8.99 15.93
N THR A 183 -1.74 9.46 16.41
CA THR A 183 -2.45 8.82 17.53
C THR A 183 -3.17 7.53 17.14
N SER A 184 -3.18 7.15 15.85
CA SER A 184 -3.73 5.85 15.43
C SER A 184 -3.07 4.65 16.12
N ILE A 185 -1.80 4.79 16.54
CA ILE A 185 -1.08 3.74 17.28
C ILE A 185 -1.68 3.43 18.66
N GLU A 186 -2.52 4.33 19.19
CA GLU A 186 -3.23 4.14 20.45
C GLU A 186 -4.50 3.27 20.29
N VAL A 187 -4.95 3.04 19.05
CA VAL A 187 -6.11 2.20 18.76
C VAL A 187 -5.74 0.73 18.99
N ASN A 188 -6.40 0.12 19.95
CA ASN A 188 -6.27 -1.31 20.18
C ASN A 188 -7.20 -2.07 19.24
N LEU A 189 -6.64 -2.73 18.21
CA LEU A 189 -7.37 -3.63 17.33
C LEU A 189 -7.60 -4.96 18.06
N THR A 190 -8.73 -5.05 18.78
CA THR A 190 -9.11 -6.29 19.47
C THR A 190 -9.40 -7.40 18.46
N GLU A 191 -9.43 -8.65 18.94
CA GLU A 191 -9.75 -9.81 18.10
C GLU A 191 -11.13 -9.66 17.42
N GLU A 192 -12.11 -9.05 18.10
CA GLU A 192 -13.44 -8.79 17.53
C GLU A 192 -13.37 -7.79 16.37
N ILE A 193 -12.56 -6.72 16.48
CA ILE A 193 -12.36 -5.74 15.41
C ILE A 193 -11.68 -6.41 14.22
N GLU A 194 -10.60 -7.16 14.46
CA GLU A 194 -9.89 -7.88 13.40
C GLU A 194 -10.78 -8.90 12.69
N ASN A 195 -11.61 -9.64 13.44
CA ASN A 195 -12.59 -10.58 12.88
C ASN A 195 -13.64 -9.88 12.01
N ASP A 196 -14.11 -8.71 12.40
CA ASP A 196 -15.08 -7.96 11.59
C ASP A 196 -14.42 -7.36 10.34
N ILE A 197 -13.17 -6.90 10.43
CA ILE A 197 -12.37 -6.47 9.27
C ILE A 197 -12.19 -7.66 8.30
N GLU A 198 -11.86 -8.83 8.81
CA GLU A 198 -11.68 -10.03 7.98
C GLU A 198 -12.98 -10.47 7.30
N LYS A 199 -14.12 -10.46 8.00
CA LYS A 199 -15.42 -10.72 7.38
C LYS A 199 -15.77 -9.72 6.27
N ALA A 200 -15.46 -8.44 6.47
CA ALA A 200 -15.65 -7.43 5.43
C ALA A 200 -14.76 -7.72 4.22
N PHE A 201 -13.51 -8.10 4.44
CA PHE A 201 -12.60 -8.48 3.36
C PHE A 201 -13.06 -9.75 2.62
N GLN A 202 -13.51 -10.78 3.33
CA GLN A 202 -14.06 -12.00 2.72
C GLN A 202 -15.30 -11.72 1.86
N LYS A 203 -16.11 -10.75 2.26
CA LYS A 203 -17.29 -10.34 1.51
C LYS A 203 -16.97 -9.56 0.24
N HIS A 204 -16.03 -8.64 0.30
CA HIS A 204 -15.77 -7.67 -0.77
C HIS A 204 -14.50 -7.95 -1.59
N GLY A 205 -13.52 -8.64 -1.01
CA GLY A 205 -12.21 -8.87 -1.63
C GLY A 205 -11.38 -7.59 -1.81
N ASN A 206 -10.43 -7.65 -2.74
CA ASN A 206 -9.66 -6.48 -3.17
C ASN A 206 -10.46 -5.68 -4.20
N VAL A 207 -11.08 -4.59 -3.79
CA VAL A 207 -11.87 -3.71 -4.67
C VAL A 207 -11.02 -2.63 -5.34
N ALA A 208 -9.75 -2.53 -4.96
CA ALA A 208 -8.80 -1.57 -5.51
C ALA A 208 -7.46 -2.26 -5.78
N SER A 209 -6.99 -2.27 -7.01
CA SER A 209 -5.75 -2.91 -7.47
C SER A 209 -4.77 -1.93 -8.12
#